data_08f8fb5c15137293a031e025ea47b945
#
_entry.id   08f8fb5c15137293a031e025ea47b945
#
_cell.length_a   1.000
_cell.length_b   1.000
_cell.length_c   1.000
_cell.angle_alpha   90.00
_cell.angle_beta   90.00
_cell.angle_gamma   90.00
#
_symmetry.space_group_name_H-M   'P 1'
#
loop_
_entity.id
_entity.type
_entity.pdbx_description
1 polymer ?
#
loop_
_entity_poly.entity_id
_entity_poly.type
_entity_poly.pdbx_seq_one_letter_code
_entity_poly.pdbx_strand_id
1 'polypeptide(L)'
;MKGEAERRPILVAGAHRTGTTWVGKMLAASGEAAYISEPLNVWHRPGVLRIPIEHWYTYICNQNEASFLPALSETLRFHYHSWAELKSLRSRKDALRMGRDWSIFWKGWLLRKRPLFKDPFAIFSAPWFADRLGFLVVITVRHPAAFVSSLKRLNWSFEFADLLTQPLLMQDWLEPFRDEMETMLQTPNDVVGQAGLLWRMVYQVVGSLRATYPQFQIVRHEDLSIDPLEGFAALYDCLGLEFTPQAQQVVLKSSSSENPQEISKKAVHTYRLDSQANLNNWKRRLSPSEIARIRALTEEAADQYYPDLGWE
;
A
#
# COMPACT_ATOMS: atom_id res chain seq x y z
N MET A 1 10.53 -7.57 26.55
CA MET A 1 10.42 -6.74 25.32
C MET A 1 10.05 -7.53 24.06
N LYS A 2 10.45 -8.80 23.83
CA LYS A 2 9.98 -9.58 22.66
C LYS A 2 8.45 -9.80 22.65
N GLY A 3 7.82 -10.07 23.77
CA GLY A 3 6.40 -10.47 23.81
C GLY A 3 5.36 -9.37 23.53
N GLU A 4 5.70 -8.07 23.60
CA GLU A 4 4.76 -6.97 23.26
C GLU A 4 4.79 -6.63 21.76
N ALA A 5 5.96 -6.66 21.14
CA ALA A 5 6.08 -6.44 19.70
C ALA A 5 5.39 -7.55 18.90
N GLU A 6 5.38 -8.79 19.41
CA GLU A 6 4.76 -9.95 18.77
C GLU A 6 3.22 -9.88 18.62
N ARG A 7 2.55 -8.93 19.27
CA ARG A 7 1.08 -8.77 19.20
C ARG A 7 0.60 -7.51 18.50
N ARG A 8 1.51 -6.58 18.18
CA ARG A 8 1.15 -5.32 17.53
C ARG A 8 0.64 -5.57 16.10
N PRO A 9 -0.44 -4.89 15.67
CA PRO A 9 -0.92 -5.02 14.30
C PRO A 9 0.13 -4.48 13.31
N ILE A 10 0.03 -4.89 12.05
CA ILE A 10 0.96 -4.50 10.99
C ILE A 10 0.22 -3.72 9.92
N LEU A 11 0.75 -2.57 9.52
CA LEU A 11 0.30 -1.78 8.37
C LEU A 11 1.32 -1.89 7.24
N VAL A 12 0.89 -2.30 6.06
CA VAL A 12 1.67 -2.22 4.83
C VAL A 12 1.05 -1.14 3.95
N ALA A 13 1.71 0.01 3.88
CA ALA A 13 1.27 1.20 3.16
C ALA A 13 2.27 1.63 2.07
N GLY A 14 1.96 2.74 1.38
CA GLY A 14 2.76 3.29 0.28
C GLY A 14 1.84 3.83 -0.80
N ALA A 15 2.35 4.38 -1.90
CA ALA A 15 1.49 4.67 -3.03
C ALA A 15 0.91 3.37 -3.60
N HIS A 16 -0.33 3.40 -4.09
CA HIS A 16 -0.88 2.23 -4.78
C HIS A 16 0.03 1.83 -5.96
N ARG A 17 0.14 0.55 -6.30
CA ARG A 17 1.07 0.00 -7.34
C ARG A 17 2.56 -0.02 -6.98
N THR A 18 2.95 0.21 -5.74
CA THR A 18 4.35 0.08 -5.28
C THR A 18 4.70 -1.29 -4.70
N GLY A 19 3.80 -2.27 -4.81
CA GLY A 19 4.07 -3.64 -4.34
C GLY A 19 3.45 -3.97 -2.98
N THR A 20 2.65 -3.09 -2.37
CA THR A 20 1.99 -3.32 -1.07
C THR A 20 1.25 -4.66 -0.99
N THR A 21 0.58 -5.08 -2.07
CA THR A 21 -0.13 -6.38 -2.12
C THR A 21 0.83 -7.57 -2.03
N TRP A 22 1.97 -7.49 -2.71
CA TRP A 22 3.00 -8.53 -2.66
C TRP A 22 3.59 -8.61 -1.25
N VAL A 23 4.07 -7.48 -0.74
CA VAL A 23 4.66 -7.41 0.62
C VAL A 23 3.67 -7.90 1.68
N GLY A 24 2.43 -7.41 1.68
CA GLY A 24 1.44 -7.82 2.66
C GLY A 24 1.11 -9.32 2.62
N LYS A 25 1.04 -9.92 1.42
CA LYS A 25 0.81 -11.37 1.29
C LYS A 25 2.02 -12.20 1.70
N MET A 26 3.23 -11.73 1.41
CA MET A 26 4.44 -12.43 1.85
C MET A 26 4.57 -12.39 3.36
N LEU A 27 4.31 -11.25 4.01
CA LEU A 27 4.32 -11.15 5.47
C LEU A 27 3.25 -12.01 6.16
N ALA A 28 2.13 -12.29 5.49
CA ALA A 28 1.09 -13.19 6.01
C ALA A 28 1.37 -14.68 5.74
N ALA A 29 2.44 -15.02 5.00
CA ALA A 29 2.69 -16.39 4.54
C ALA A 29 3.11 -17.36 5.65
N SER A 30 3.67 -16.87 6.77
CA SER A 30 3.94 -17.71 7.97
C SER A 30 2.66 -18.18 8.65
N GLY A 31 1.53 -17.49 8.41
CA GLY A 31 0.27 -17.79 9.05
C GLY A 31 0.06 -17.12 10.40
N GLU A 32 1.02 -16.38 10.94
CA GLU A 32 0.90 -15.62 12.19
C GLU A 32 0.04 -14.35 12.03
N ALA A 33 0.06 -13.74 10.84
CA ALA A 33 -0.73 -12.56 10.53
C ALA A 33 -1.95 -12.89 9.67
N ALA A 34 -3.06 -12.18 9.92
CA ALA A 34 -4.28 -12.24 9.13
C ALA A 34 -4.31 -11.05 8.16
N TYR A 35 -4.22 -11.35 6.87
CA TYR A 35 -4.18 -10.34 5.80
C TYR A 35 -5.55 -9.74 5.55
N ILE A 36 -5.73 -8.48 5.90
CA ILE A 36 -6.94 -7.67 5.65
C ILE A 36 -6.61 -6.68 4.53
N SER A 37 -7.37 -6.77 3.43
CA SER A 37 -7.08 -5.99 2.21
C SER A 37 -7.85 -4.69 2.20
N GLU A 38 -7.14 -3.58 2.22
CA GLU A 38 -7.60 -2.23 1.91
C GLU A 38 -8.88 -1.80 2.64
N PRO A 39 -8.90 -1.78 3.98
CA PRO A 39 -10.07 -1.28 4.71
C PRO A 39 -10.41 0.20 4.41
N LEU A 40 -9.42 1.05 4.07
CA LEU A 40 -9.63 2.44 3.67
C LEU A 40 -9.81 2.67 2.15
N ASN A 41 -10.07 1.61 1.40
CA ASN A 41 -10.42 1.74 -0.01
C ASN A 41 -11.85 2.26 -0.15
N VAL A 42 -12.12 3.24 -1.02
CA VAL A 42 -13.47 3.77 -1.25
C VAL A 42 -14.49 2.69 -1.68
N TRP A 43 -14.02 1.57 -2.20
CA TRP A 43 -14.83 0.39 -2.54
C TRP A 43 -14.63 -0.76 -1.57
N HIS A 44 -14.20 -0.46 -0.34
CA HIS A 44 -14.05 -1.48 0.69
C HIS A 44 -15.37 -2.21 0.96
N ARG A 45 -15.28 -3.36 1.60
CA ARG A 45 -16.44 -4.20 1.88
C ARG A 45 -17.04 -3.84 3.25
N PRO A 46 -18.38 -3.62 3.34
CA PRO A 46 -19.02 -3.27 4.62
C PRO A 46 -18.92 -4.36 5.69
N GLY A 47 -18.60 -5.60 5.28
CA GLY A 47 -18.28 -6.68 6.20
C GLY A 47 -16.92 -6.50 6.88
N VAL A 48 -15.96 -5.85 6.21
CA VAL A 48 -14.60 -5.61 6.70
C VAL A 48 -14.53 -4.35 7.56
N LEU A 49 -15.08 -3.24 7.06
CA LEU A 49 -15.14 -1.95 7.77
C LEU A 49 -16.53 -1.36 7.63
N ARG A 50 -17.17 -0.98 8.75
CA ARG A 50 -18.59 -0.57 8.78
C ARG A 50 -18.77 0.95 8.81
N ILE A 51 -17.95 1.68 8.07
CA ILE A 51 -18.11 3.12 7.83
C ILE A 51 -17.88 3.41 6.35
N PRO A 52 -18.49 4.44 5.77
CA PRO A 52 -18.14 4.87 4.43
C PRO A 52 -16.73 5.46 4.41
N ILE A 53 -16.02 5.20 3.33
CA ILE A 53 -14.75 5.86 2.99
C ILE A 53 -15.01 6.67 1.73
N GLU A 54 -14.94 7.99 1.83
CA GLU A 54 -15.40 8.90 0.78
C GLU A 54 -14.27 9.30 -0.19
N HIS A 55 -13.01 9.28 0.30
CA HIS A 55 -11.87 9.76 -0.45
C HIS A 55 -10.80 8.68 -0.62
N TRP A 56 -10.18 8.63 -1.79
CA TRP A 56 -8.89 7.96 -1.94
C TRP A 56 -7.86 8.65 -1.03
N TYR A 57 -7.04 7.87 -0.34
CA TYR A 57 -6.11 8.39 0.66
C TYR A 57 -6.82 9.18 1.78
N THR A 58 -7.97 8.63 2.27
CA THR A 58 -8.68 9.20 3.43
C THR A 58 -7.70 9.46 4.57
N TYR A 59 -7.65 10.71 5.02
CA TYR A 59 -6.76 11.14 6.09
C TYR A 59 -7.42 11.03 7.45
N ILE A 60 -6.76 10.30 8.33
CA ILE A 60 -7.17 10.12 9.73
C ILE A 60 -6.08 10.69 10.63
N CYS A 61 -6.47 11.56 11.54
CA CYS A 61 -5.62 12.14 12.57
C CYS A 61 -6.42 12.29 13.89
N ASN A 62 -5.78 12.80 14.94
CA ASN A 62 -6.43 12.94 16.24
C ASN A 62 -7.69 13.83 16.22
N GLN A 63 -7.78 14.76 15.26
CA GLN A 63 -8.92 15.69 15.17
C GLN A 63 -10.20 15.04 14.63
N ASN A 64 -10.08 14.02 13.78
CA ASN A 64 -11.22 13.34 13.17
C ASN A 64 -11.35 11.86 13.56
N GLU A 65 -10.49 11.34 14.44
CA GLU A 65 -10.43 9.93 14.83
C GLU A 65 -11.75 9.37 15.36
N ALA A 66 -12.59 10.21 15.99
CA ALA A 66 -13.84 9.77 16.57
C ALA A 66 -14.78 9.09 15.56
N SER A 67 -14.69 9.49 14.28
CA SER A 67 -15.47 8.89 13.19
C SER A 67 -14.95 7.53 12.74
N PHE A 68 -13.67 7.24 12.94
CA PHE A 68 -13.00 6.06 12.40
C PHE A 68 -12.62 5.01 13.45
N LEU A 69 -12.18 5.47 14.62
CA LEU A 69 -11.60 4.63 15.67
C LEU A 69 -12.51 3.47 16.10
N PRO A 70 -13.85 3.65 16.30
CA PRO A 70 -14.70 2.52 16.68
C PRO A 70 -14.72 1.41 15.64
N ALA A 71 -14.93 1.75 14.36
CA ALA A 71 -15.02 0.77 13.28
C ALA A 71 -13.67 0.08 13.00
N LEU A 72 -12.55 0.83 13.03
CA LEU A 72 -11.21 0.25 12.90
C LEU A 72 -10.89 -0.67 14.07
N SER A 73 -11.31 -0.33 15.30
CA SER A 73 -11.15 -1.17 16.48
C SER A 73 -11.92 -2.49 16.37
N GLU A 74 -13.12 -2.48 15.79
CA GLU A 74 -13.89 -3.69 15.48
C GLU A 74 -13.17 -4.57 14.47
N THR A 75 -12.65 -3.98 13.38
CA THR A 75 -11.87 -4.69 12.37
C THR A 75 -10.60 -5.32 12.97
N LEU A 76 -9.90 -4.61 13.86
CA LEU A 76 -8.70 -5.12 14.56
C LEU A 76 -9.01 -6.30 15.49
N ARG A 77 -10.20 -6.35 16.05
CA ARG A 77 -10.69 -7.47 16.87
C ARG A 77 -11.28 -8.60 16.03
N PHE A 78 -11.15 -8.52 14.71
CA PHE A 78 -11.73 -9.47 13.76
C PHE A 78 -13.26 -9.59 13.84
N HIS A 79 -13.94 -8.49 14.13
CA HIS A 79 -15.40 -8.46 14.08
C HIS A 79 -15.84 -8.26 12.61
N TYR A 80 -16.37 -9.32 11.99
CA TYR A 80 -16.87 -9.28 10.62
C TYR A 80 -18.37 -8.99 10.60
N HIS A 81 -18.78 -7.93 9.88
CA HIS A 81 -20.18 -7.48 9.82
C HIS A 81 -20.97 -8.25 8.74
N SER A 82 -21.24 -9.54 8.99
CA SER A 82 -21.87 -10.45 8.03
C SER A 82 -23.19 -9.94 7.46
N TRP A 83 -24.05 -9.30 8.26
CA TRP A 83 -25.34 -8.76 7.81
C TRP A 83 -25.16 -7.53 6.89
N ALA A 84 -24.21 -6.67 7.17
CA ALA A 84 -23.91 -5.53 6.31
C ALA A 84 -23.38 -6.02 4.96
N GLU A 85 -22.49 -7.00 4.98
CA GLU A 85 -21.94 -7.61 3.77
C GLU A 85 -23.02 -8.31 2.94
N LEU A 86 -23.88 -9.11 3.58
CA LEU A 86 -24.95 -9.85 2.90
C LEU A 86 -25.89 -8.90 2.13
N LYS A 87 -26.24 -7.75 2.71
CA LYS A 87 -27.06 -6.71 2.06
C LYS A 87 -26.38 -6.05 0.86
N SER A 88 -25.06 -6.09 0.77
CA SER A 88 -24.28 -5.49 -0.30
C SER A 88 -24.01 -6.43 -1.47
N LEU A 89 -24.33 -7.71 -1.36
CA LEU A 89 -24.06 -8.71 -2.40
C LEU A 89 -24.88 -8.43 -3.67
N ARG A 90 -24.18 -8.38 -4.82
CA ARG A 90 -24.80 -8.20 -6.15
C ARG A 90 -24.42 -9.29 -7.13
N SER A 91 -23.46 -10.13 -6.80
CA SER A 91 -22.97 -11.18 -7.70
C SER A 91 -22.46 -12.40 -6.93
N ARG A 92 -22.35 -13.54 -7.64
CA ARG A 92 -21.70 -14.76 -7.11
C ARG A 92 -20.23 -14.50 -6.70
N LYS A 93 -19.54 -13.58 -7.38
CA LYS A 93 -18.17 -13.19 -7.03
C LYS A 93 -18.13 -12.50 -5.67
N ASP A 94 -19.14 -11.69 -5.36
CA ASP A 94 -19.23 -11.02 -4.05
C ASP A 94 -19.46 -12.04 -2.93
N ALA A 95 -20.31 -13.05 -3.15
CA ALA A 95 -20.52 -14.12 -2.17
C ALA A 95 -19.22 -14.91 -1.90
N LEU A 96 -18.42 -15.21 -2.94
CA LEU A 96 -17.11 -15.86 -2.76
C LEU A 96 -16.13 -14.98 -2.00
N ARG A 97 -16.13 -13.66 -2.27
CA ARG A 97 -15.30 -12.69 -1.51
C ARG A 97 -15.75 -12.62 -0.05
N MET A 98 -17.06 -12.54 0.20
CA MET A 98 -17.61 -12.58 1.57
C MET A 98 -17.15 -13.83 2.30
N GLY A 99 -17.26 -15.02 1.71
CA GLY A 99 -16.81 -16.27 2.33
C GLY A 99 -15.31 -16.27 2.67
N ARG A 100 -14.49 -15.74 1.76
CA ARG A 100 -13.05 -15.58 1.98
C ARG A 100 -12.77 -14.62 3.14
N ASP A 101 -13.36 -13.43 3.12
CA ASP A 101 -13.10 -12.39 4.11
C ASP A 101 -13.62 -12.82 5.48
N TRP A 102 -14.83 -13.41 5.53
CA TRP A 102 -15.36 -14.05 6.74
C TRP A 102 -14.39 -15.10 7.30
N SER A 103 -13.83 -15.95 6.45
CA SER A 103 -12.89 -17.00 6.90
C SER A 103 -11.58 -16.40 7.46
N ILE A 104 -11.10 -15.29 6.91
CA ILE A 104 -9.92 -14.56 7.40
C ILE A 104 -10.20 -14.01 8.80
N PHE A 105 -11.34 -13.37 8.98
CA PHE A 105 -11.75 -12.78 10.26
C PHE A 105 -11.99 -13.86 11.31
N TRP A 106 -12.73 -14.90 10.97
CA TRP A 106 -12.98 -16.02 11.89
C TRP A 106 -11.69 -16.73 12.33
N LYS A 107 -10.80 -17.06 11.38
CA LYS A 107 -9.51 -17.66 11.69
C LYS A 107 -8.60 -16.68 12.45
N GLY A 108 -8.64 -15.39 12.12
CA GLY A 108 -7.91 -14.35 12.83
C GLY A 108 -8.28 -14.30 14.30
N TRP A 109 -9.58 -14.27 14.58
CA TRP A 109 -10.11 -14.30 15.95
C TRP A 109 -9.81 -15.60 16.68
N LEU A 110 -10.14 -16.77 16.09
CA LEU A 110 -9.98 -18.07 16.71
C LEU A 110 -8.53 -18.40 17.04
N LEU A 111 -7.61 -18.11 16.10
CA LEU A 111 -6.19 -18.42 16.21
C LEU A 111 -5.38 -17.25 16.79
N ARG A 112 -6.04 -16.19 17.24
CA ARG A 112 -5.42 -14.99 17.83
C ARG A 112 -4.29 -14.41 16.95
N LYS A 113 -4.52 -14.39 15.64
CA LYS A 113 -3.54 -13.87 14.69
C LYS A 113 -3.36 -12.35 14.85
N ARG A 114 -2.20 -11.85 14.40
CA ARG A 114 -1.95 -10.42 14.31
C ARG A 114 -2.74 -9.84 13.12
N PRO A 115 -3.52 -8.75 13.28
CA PRO A 115 -4.09 -8.06 12.15
C PRO A 115 -2.99 -7.49 11.26
N LEU A 116 -3.06 -7.73 9.94
CA LEU A 116 -2.20 -7.12 8.96
C LEU A 116 -3.07 -6.38 7.95
N PHE A 117 -3.07 -5.05 8.04
CA PHE A 117 -3.73 -4.19 7.05
C PHE A 117 -2.78 -3.96 5.89
N LYS A 118 -3.14 -4.43 4.70
CA LYS A 118 -2.50 -3.98 3.49
C LYS A 118 -3.38 -2.88 2.90
N ASP A 119 -2.95 -1.64 3.12
CA ASP A 119 -3.71 -0.48 2.68
C ASP A 119 -2.80 0.65 2.17
N PRO A 120 -2.63 0.77 0.84
CA PRO A 120 -1.83 1.84 0.29
C PRO A 120 -2.42 3.22 0.61
N PHE A 121 -3.74 3.30 0.77
CA PHE A 121 -4.45 4.56 0.99
C PHE A 121 -4.31 5.09 2.42
N ALA A 122 -3.77 4.28 3.34
CA ALA A 122 -3.50 4.68 4.71
C ALA A 122 -2.17 5.45 4.89
N ILE A 123 -1.42 5.73 3.80
CA ILE A 123 -0.04 6.24 3.90
C ILE A 123 0.06 7.58 4.66
N PHE A 124 -0.81 8.53 4.40
CA PHE A 124 -0.80 9.81 5.10
C PHE A 124 -1.26 9.69 6.56
N SER A 125 -2.03 8.66 6.87
CA SER A 125 -2.49 8.35 8.22
C SER A 125 -1.56 7.39 8.98
N ALA A 126 -0.45 6.94 8.37
CA ALA A 126 0.48 5.99 8.99
C ALA A 126 0.97 6.41 10.39
N PRO A 127 1.27 7.70 10.66
CA PRO A 127 1.58 8.19 12.00
C PRO A 127 0.47 7.88 13.00
N TRP A 128 -0.78 8.22 12.66
CA TRP A 128 -1.92 7.98 13.53
C TRP A 128 -2.14 6.48 13.81
N PHE A 129 -2.00 5.62 12.80
CA PHE A 129 -2.07 4.17 12.99
C PHE A 129 -1.00 3.66 13.95
N ALA A 130 0.22 4.19 13.86
CA ALA A 130 1.31 3.81 14.75
C ALA A 130 1.08 4.28 16.19
N ASP A 131 0.74 5.56 16.36
CA ASP A 131 0.63 6.18 17.69
C ASP A 131 -0.65 5.78 18.41
N ARG A 132 -1.78 5.76 17.70
CA ARG A 132 -3.10 5.55 18.31
C ARG A 132 -3.48 4.08 18.43
N LEU A 133 -3.11 3.26 17.45
CA LEU A 133 -3.48 1.85 17.36
C LEU A 133 -2.27 0.90 17.49
N GLY A 134 -1.08 1.44 17.69
CA GLY A 134 0.12 0.67 17.94
C GLY A 134 0.64 -0.16 16.76
N PHE A 135 0.32 0.21 15.53
CA PHE A 135 0.79 -0.52 14.35
C PHE A 135 2.30 -0.49 14.19
N LEU A 136 2.88 -1.59 13.76
CA LEU A 136 4.17 -1.64 13.10
C LEU A 136 3.95 -1.29 11.62
N VAL A 137 4.70 -0.32 11.11
CA VAL A 137 4.45 0.24 9.78
C VAL A 137 5.55 -0.16 8.81
N VAL A 138 5.15 -0.72 7.68
CA VAL A 138 6.00 -1.00 6.51
C VAL A 138 5.52 -0.12 5.37
N ILE A 139 6.41 0.69 4.83
CA ILE A 139 6.13 1.59 3.70
C ILE A 139 6.90 1.08 2.48
N THR A 140 6.16 0.72 1.43
CA THR A 140 6.78 0.32 0.17
C THR A 140 7.04 1.55 -0.70
N VAL A 141 8.24 1.67 -1.23
CA VAL A 141 8.59 2.65 -2.26
C VAL A 141 8.98 1.90 -3.54
N ARG A 142 8.72 2.49 -4.68
CA ARG A 142 9.08 1.96 -5.99
C ARG A 142 9.63 3.08 -6.85
N HIS A 143 10.60 2.74 -7.72
CA HIS A 143 11.19 3.67 -8.69
C HIS A 143 10.10 4.52 -9.38
N PRO A 144 10.20 5.87 -9.41
CA PRO A 144 9.13 6.72 -9.91
C PRO A 144 8.73 6.40 -11.36
N ALA A 145 9.68 6.14 -12.25
CA ALA A 145 9.36 5.74 -13.62
C ALA A 145 8.62 4.38 -13.69
N ALA A 146 8.96 3.42 -12.83
CA ALA A 146 8.26 2.14 -12.76
C ALA A 146 6.83 2.30 -12.23
N PHE A 147 6.63 3.18 -11.26
CA PHE A 147 5.32 3.55 -10.73
C PHE A 147 4.45 4.21 -11.82
N VAL A 148 4.95 5.29 -12.43
CA VAL A 148 4.24 6.03 -13.49
C VAL A 148 3.91 5.11 -14.68
N SER A 149 4.88 4.32 -15.12
CA SER A 149 4.68 3.32 -16.19
C SER A 149 3.56 2.32 -15.88
N SER A 150 3.42 1.92 -14.61
CA SER A 150 2.35 1.01 -14.18
C SER A 150 0.98 1.66 -14.28
N LEU A 151 0.83 2.93 -13.91
CA LEU A 151 -0.43 3.68 -14.00
C LEU A 151 -0.78 4.00 -15.46
N LYS A 152 0.19 4.48 -16.25
CA LYS A 152 0.03 4.73 -17.68
C LYS A 152 -0.48 3.50 -18.43
N ARG A 153 0.10 2.32 -18.18
CA ARG A 153 -0.31 1.07 -18.79
C ARG A 153 -1.78 0.69 -18.52
N LEU A 154 -2.27 1.03 -17.32
CA LEU A 154 -3.64 0.77 -16.90
C LEU A 154 -4.59 1.91 -17.32
N ASN A 155 -4.06 3.01 -17.81
CA ASN A 155 -4.77 4.27 -18.04
C ASN A 155 -5.51 4.73 -16.76
N TRP A 156 -4.81 4.66 -15.62
CA TRP A 156 -5.34 5.09 -14.33
C TRP A 156 -4.87 6.51 -14.04
N SER A 157 -5.75 7.46 -14.29
CA SER A 157 -5.63 8.83 -13.79
C SER A 157 -5.88 8.86 -12.28
N PHE A 158 -5.40 9.92 -11.64
CA PHE A 158 -5.67 10.19 -10.24
C PHE A 158 -6.48 11.48 -10.09
N GLU A 159 -7.58 11.40 -9.35
CA GLU A 159 -8.46 12.55 -9.09
C GLU A 159 -7.95 13.33 -7.87
N PHE A 160 -7.23 14.43 -8.10
CA PHE A 160 -6.67 15.25 -7.01
C PHE A 160 -7.73 15.96 -6.18
N ALA A 161 -8.97 16.07 -6.65
CA ALA A 161 -10.09 16.57 -5.86
C ALA A 161 -10.26 15.76 -4.55
N ASP A 162 -9.99 14.45 -4.59
CA ASP A 162 -10.03 13.59 -3.39
C ASP A 162 -9.05 14.04 -2.28
N LEU A 163 -7.94 14.64 -2.64
CA LEU A 163 -6.97 15.17 -1.67
C LEU A 163 -7.32 16.61 -1.27
N LEU A 164 -7.60 17.47 -2.25
CA LEU A 164 -7.90 18.90 -2.05
C LEU A 164 -9.12 19.14 -1.16
N THR A 165 -10.10 18.24 -1.19
CA THR A 165 -11.32 18.33 -0.38
C THR A 165 -11.16 17.85 1.06
N GLN A 166 -9.96 17.42 1.48
CA GLN A 166 -9.65 16.99 2.84
C GLN A 166 -8.85 18.09 3.58
N PRO A 167 -9.50 19.00 4.32
CA PRO A 167 -8.83 20.18 4.89
C PRO A 167 -7.73 19.83 5.87
N LEU A 168 -7.89 18.77 6.68
CA LEU A 168 -6.83 18.33 7.61
C LEU A 168 -5.63 17.73 6.90
N LEU A 169 -5.84 16.99 5.80
CA LEU A 169 -4.75 16.46 4.97
C LEU A 169 -3.96 17.59 4.32
N MET A 170 -4.68 18.57 3.78
CA MET A 170 -4.06 19.76 3.20
C MET A 170 -3.24 20.51 4.24
N GLN A 171 -3.84 20.85 5.37
CA GLN A 171 -3.18 21.59 6.44
C GLN A 171 -1.91 20.90 6.96
N ASP A 172 -1.98 19.59 7.19
CA ASP A 172 -0.89 18.87 7.85
C ASP A 172 0.24 18.50 6.87
N TRP A 173 -0.08 18.23 5.58
CA TRP A 173 0.88 17.63 4.65
C TRP A 173 0.91 18.24 3.25
N LEU A 174 -0.23 18.59 2.65
CA LEU A 174 -0.30 18.78 1.21
C LEU A 174 -0.51 20.23 0.75
N GLU A 175 -0.62 21.20 1.66
CA GLU A 175 -0.76 22.61 1.29
C GLU A 175 0.33 23.11 0.33
N PRO A 176 1.62 22.71 0.46
CA PRO A 176 2.67 23.11 -0.46
C PRO A 176 2.47 22.66 -1.91
N PHE A 177 1.59 21.69 -2.14
CA PHE A 177 1.31 21.12 -3.48
C PHE A 177 -0.02 21.59 -4.08
N ARG A 178 -0.72 22.50 -3.40
CA ARG A 178 -2.08 22.96 -3.81
C ARG A 178 -2.14 23.37 -5.26
N ASP A 179 -1.31 24.34 -5.67
CA ASP A 179 -1.32 24.92 -7.02
C ASP A 179 -1.05 23.87 -8.10
N GLU A 180 -0.16 22.93 -7.80
CA GLU A 180 0.16 21.85 -8.72
C GLU A 180 -1.00 20.85 -8.85
N MET A 181 -1.66 20.50 -7.75
CA MET A 181 -2.85 19.65 -7.77
C MET A 181 -4.01 20.32 -8.53
N GLU A 182 -4.23 21.63 -8.31
CA GLU A 182 -5.24 22.40 -9.03
C GLU A 182 -4.94 22.48 -10.53
N THR A 183 -3.66 22.62 -10.90
CA THR A 183 -3.22 22.54 -12.29
C THR A 183 -3.51 21.19 -12.92
N MET A 184 -3.30 20.08 -12.17
CA MET A 184 -3.59 18.73 -12.67
C MET A 184 -5.08 18.47 -12.88
N LEU A 185 -5.98 19.17 -12.18
CA LEU A 185 -7.42 19.10 -12.44
C LEU A 185 -7.80 19.60 -13.83
N GLN A 186 -7.01 20.54 -14.38
CA GLN A 186 -7.21 21.07 -15.73
C GLN A 186 -6.70 20.13 -16.84
N THR A 187 -5.94 19.10 -16.47
CA THR A 187 -5.33 18.13 -17.40
C THR A 187 -5.69 16.69 -17.05
N PRO A 188 -6.98 16.30 -17.07
CA PRO A 188 -7.45 15.00 -16.54
C PRO A 188 -6.89 13.78 -17.30
N ASN A 189 -6.39 13.98 -18.52
CA ASN A 189 -5.81 12.92 -19.34
C ASN A 189 -4.28 12.78 -19.21
N ASP A 190 -3.63 13.64 -18.44
CA ASP A 190 -2.18 13.62 -18.25
C ASP A 190 -1.78 12.61 -17.16
N VAL A 191 -1.96 11.33 -17.44
CA VAL A 191 -1.65 10.25 -16.48
C VAL A 191 -0.19 10.28 -16.02
N VAL A 192 0.74 10.69 -16.87
CA VAL A 192 2.18 10.76 -16.55
C VAL A 192 2.46 11.85 -15.52
N GLY A 193 1.94 13.05 -15.76
CA GLY A 193 2.10 14.18 -14.83
C GLY A 193 1.42 13.92 -13.50
N GLN A 194 0.17 13.45 -13.54
CA GLN A 194 -0.60 13.11 -12.34
C GLN A 194 0.10 12.04 -11.49
N ALA A 195 0.58 10.97 -12.12
CA ALA A 195 1.28 9.90 -11.41
C ALA A 195 2.63 10.39 -10.84
N GLY A 196 3.37 11.22 -11.57
CA GLY A 196 4.61 11.82 -11.10
C GLY A 196 4.40 12.70 -9.87
N LEU A 197 3.40 13.59 -9.92
CA LEU A 197 3.03 14.46 -8.80
C LEU A 197 2.58 13.64 -7.58
N LEU A 198 1.69 12.66 -7.77
CA LEU A 198 1.24 11.79 -6.67
C LEU A 198 2.41 11.05 -6.02
N TRP A 199 3.34 10.51 -6.82
CA TRP A 199 4.53 9.85 -6.29
C TRP A 199 5.36 10.81 -5.44
N ARG A 200 5.65 12.00 -5.96
CA ARG A 200 6.43 13.02 -5.26
C ARG A 200 5.78 13.42 -3.94
N MET A 201 4.50 13.74 -3.94
CA MET A 201 3.75 14.14 -2.75
C MET A 201 3.82 13.06 -1.66
N VAL A 202 3.50 11.81 -2.01
CA VAL A 202 3.53 10.70 -1.05
C VAL A 202 4.92 10.52 -0.46
N TYR A 203 5.96 10.49 -1.29
CA TYR A 203 7.29 10.14 -0.80
C TYR A 203 8.06 11.33 -0.23
N GLN A 204 7.68 12.56 -0.54
CA GLN A 204 8.17 13.72 0.19
C GLN A 204 7.61 13.76 1.62
N VAL A 205 6.33 13.47 1.81
CA VAL A 205 5.73 13.30 3.14
C VAL A 205 6.38 12.12 3.89
N VAL A 206 6.56 10.96 3.25
CA VAL A 206 7.26 9.82 3.87
C VAL A 206 8.70 10.19 4.27
N GLY A 207 9.39 10.97 3.46
CA GLY A 207 10.73 11.48 3.77
C GLY A 207 10.76 12.32 5.04
N SER A 208 9.78 13.22 5.20
CA SER A 208 9.68 14.06 6.41
C SER A 208 9.38 13.27 7.69
N LEU A 209 8.74 12.10 7.56
CA LEU A 209 8.42 11.23 8.70
C LEU A 209 9.64 10.47 9.25
N ARG A 210 10.74 10.32 8.50
CA ARG A 210 11.90 9.52 8.92
C ARG A 210 12.50 9.93 10.24
N ALA A 211 12.57 11.23 10.51
CA ALA A 211 13.14 11.75 11.76
C ALA A 211 12.24 11.49 12.96
N THR A 212 10.92 11.62 12.78
CA THR A 212 9.91 11.46 13.84
C THR A 212 9.55 9.99 14.08
N TYR A 213 9.57 9.19 13.02
CA TYR A 213 9.19 7.77 13.03
C TYR A 213 10.31 6.87 12.49
N PRO A 214 11.49 6.84 13.13
CA PRO A 214 12.62 6.02 12.68
C PRO A 214 12.34 4.51 12.72
N GLN A 215 11.28 4.09 13.42
CA GLN A 215 10.82 2.70 13.49
C GLN A 215 10.02 2.27 12.25
N PHE A 216 9.61 3.17 11.36
CA PHE A 216 8.93 2.79 10.12
C PHE A 216 9.90 2.07 9.19
N GLN A 217 9.51 0.92 8.72
CA GLN A 217 10.30 0.14 7.78
C GLN A 217 10.01 0.61 6.36
N ILE A 218 10.91 1.39 5.77
CA ILE A 218 10.78 1.84 4.38
C ILE A 218 11.56 0.87 3.49
N VAL A 219 10.86 0.19 2.59
CA VAL A 219 11.45 -0.85 1.75
C VAL A 219 11.27 -0.54 0.27
N ARG A 220 12.36 -0.63 -0.49
CA ARG A 220 12.31 -0.50 -1.94
C ARG A 220 11.79 -1.78 -2.57
N HIS A 221 10.84 -1.65 -3.49
CA HIS A 221 10.33 -2.78 -4.25
C HIS A 221 11.43 -3.49 -5.02
N GLU A 222 12.41 -2.74 -5.47
CA GLU A 222 13.55 -3.21 -6.23
C GLU A 222 14.44 -4.13 -5.40
N ASP A 223 14.76 -3.76 -4.15
CA ASP A 223 15.60 -4.59 -3.27
C ASP A 223 14.93 -5.93 -2.97
N LEU A 224 13.64 -5.89 -2.64
CA LEU A 224 12.84 -7.10 -2.44
C LEU A 224 12.74 -7.97 -3.72
N SER A 225 12.87 -7.35 -4.91
CA SER A 225 12.81 -8.07 -6.18
C SER A 225 14.16 -8.70 -6.58
N ILE A 226 15.27 -8.08 -6.16
CA ILE A 226 16.63 -8.57 -6.44
C ILE A 226 16.97 -9.75 -5.53
N ASP A 227 16.77 -9.59 -4.24
CA ASP A 227 16.94 -10.68 -3.26
C ASP A 227 15.70 -10.81 -2.35
N PRO A 228 14.69 -11.57 -2.82
CA PRO A 228 13.44 -11.72 -2.05
C PRO A 228 13.63 -12.41 -0.70
N LEU A 229 14.55 -13.39 -0.60
CA LEU A 229 14.72 -14.14 0.66
C LEU A 229 15.37 -13.27 1.73
N GLU A 230 16.44 -12.56 1.41
CA GLU A 230 17.14 -11.68 2.35
C GLU A 230 16.23 -10.52 2.76
N GLY A 231 15.60 -9.85 1.79
CA GLY A 231 14.74 -8.71 2.05
C GLY A 231 13.53 -9.06 2.91
N PHE A 232 12.88 -10.20 2.64
CA PHE A 232 11.76 -10.63 3.49
C PHE A 232 12.23 -11.19 4.83
N ALA A 233 13.38 -11.85 4.95
CA ALA A 233 13.93 -12.28 6.23
C ALA A 233 14.14 -11.08 7.17
N ALA A 234 14.73 -10.00 6.66
CA ALA A 234 14.92 -8.76 7.41
C ALA A 234 13.57 -8.15 7.86
N LEU A 235 12.55 -8.12 6.98
CA LEU A 235 11.22 -7.63 7.34
C LEU A 235 10.54 -8.49 8.40
N TYR A 236 10.63 -9.81 8.30
CA TYR A 236 10.09 -10.73 9.29
C TYR A 236 10.72 -10.50 10.67
N ASP A 237 12.05 -10.35 10.73
CA ASP A 237 12.77 -10.07 11.96
C ASP A 237 12.35 -8.73 12.58
N CYS A 238 12.36 -7.64 11.81
CA CYS A 238 11.94 -6.32 12.27
C CYS A 238 10.50 -6.28 12.80
N LEU A 239 9.62 -7.12 12.23
CA LEU A 239 8.21 -7.20 12.64
C LEU A 239 7.97 -8.21 13.76
N GLY A 240 8.98 -8.97 14.18
CA GLY A 240 8.84 -10.06 15.15
C GLY A 240 7.92 -11.17 14.64
N LEU A 241 8.05 -11.54 13.35
CA LEU A 241 7.38 -12.68 12.71
C LEU A 241 8.39 -13.80 12.48
N GLU A 242 7.93 -15.04 12.46
CA GLU A 242 8.78 -16.17 12.13
C GLU A 242 8.86 -16.39 10.60
N PHE A 243 10.06 -16.33 10.04
CA PHE A 243 10.29 -16.61 8.60
C PHE A 243 10.40 -18.12 8.36
N THR A 244 9.27 -18.81 8.48
CA THR A 244 9.17 -20.26 8.37
C THR A 244 9.58 -20.79 6.99
N PRO A 245 9.99 -22.06 6.87
CA PRO A 245 10.28 -22.69 5.58
C PRO A 245 9.12 -22.59 4.58
N GLN A 246 7.86 -22.63 5.08
CA GLN A 246 6.67 -22.42 4.26
C GLN A 246 6.62 -20.98 3.70
N ALA A 247 6.89 -19.97 4.53
CA ALA A 247 6.92 -18.57 4.10
C ALA A 247 8.02 -18.35 3.05
N GLN A 248 9.22 -18.91 3.26
CA GLN A 248 10.33 -18.85 2.30
C GLN A 248 9.93 -19.43 0.94
N GLN A 249 9.28 -20.58 0.91
CA GLN A 249 8.80 -21.19 -0.34
C GLN A 249 7.73 -20.31 -1.04
N VAL A 250 6.84 -19.68 -0.28
CA VAL A 250 5.82 -18.78 -0.84
C VAL A 250 6.48 -17.54 -1.44
N VAL A 251 7.49 -16.97 -0.78
CA VAL A 251 8.28 -15.84 -1.28
C VAL A 251 8.96 -16.23 -2.61
N LEU A 252 9.71 -17.31 -2.64
CA LEU A 252 10.39 -17.80 -3.86
C LEU A 252 9.41 -18.03 -5.01
N LYS A 253 8.28 -18.71 -4.76
CA LYS A 253 7.28 -18.98 -5.79
C LYS A 253 6.61 -17.68 -6.31
N SER A 254 6.53 -16.65 -5.48
CA SER A 254 5.91 -15.38 -5.88
C SER A 254 6.79 -14.51 -6.77
N SER A 255 8.11 -14.69 -6.69
CA SER A 255 9.15 -13.91 -7.40
C SER A 255 9.87 -14.67 -8.51
N SER A 256 9.54 -15.96 -8.71
CA SER A 256 10.19 -16.86 -9.65
C SER A 256 10.17 -16.34 -11.09
N SER A 257 11.26 -16.61 -11.82
CA SER A 257 11.37 -16.35 -13.27
C SER A 257 10.38 -17.16 -14.14
N GLU A 258 9.76 -18.20 -13.56
CA GLU A 258 8.68 -18.95 -14.23
C GLU A 258 7.34 -18.18 -14.25
N ASN A 259 7.22 -17.13 -13.46
CA ASN A 259 6.03 -16.32 -13.42
C ASN A 259 5.96 -15.34 -14.61
N PRO A 260 4.76 -14.81 -14.95
CA PRO A 260 4.63 -13.81 -16.00
C PRO A 260 5.48 -12.56 -15.70
N GLN A 261 6.15 -12.02 -16.71
CA GLN A 261 6.92 -10.77 -16.60
C GLN A 261 6.02 -9.54 -16.46
N GLU A 262 4.74 -9.65 -16.81
CA GLU A 262 3.78 -8.56 -16.75
C GLU A 262 2.45 -8.98 -16.14
N ILE A 263 1.85 -8.06 -15.37
CA ILE A 263 0.49 -8.24 -14.85
C ILE A 263 -0.50 -8.13 -16.02
N SER A 264 -1.37 -9.11 -16.20
CA SER A 264 -2.47 -9.00 -17.14
C SER A 264 -3.41 -7.84 -16.76
N LYS A 265 -3.90 -7.08 -17.76
CA LYS A 265 -4.89 -6.02 -17.52
C LYS A 265 -6.19 -6.55 -16.88
N LYS A 266 -6.49 -7.84 -17.05
CA LYS A 266 -7.66 -8.51 -16.44
C LYS A 266 -7.40 -9.03 -15.03
N ALA A 267 -6.14 -9.12 -14.57
CA ALA A 267 -5.74 -9.70 -13.29
C ALA A 267 -4.83 -8.73 -12.50
N VAL A 268 -5.28 -7.50 -12.33
CA VAL A 268 -4.53 -6.36 -11.77
C VAL A 268 -4.00 -6.62 -10.33
N HIS A 269 -4.63 -7.55 -9.61
CA HIS A 269 -4.25 -7.93 -8.25
C HIS A 269 -3.34 -9.15 -8.17
N THR A 270 -2.81 -9.63 -9.31
CA THR A 270 -1.80 -10.70 -9.31
C THR A 270 -0.52 -10.19 -8.64
N TYR A 271 0.01 -11.00 -7.73
CA TYR A 271 1.25 -10.71 -7.01
C TYR A 271 2.40 -11.68 -7.39
N ARG A 272 2.09 -12.70 -8.19
CA ARG A 272 3.10 -13.63 -8.73
C ARG A 272 3.61 -13.09 -10.06
N LEU A 273 4.83 -12.61 -10.03
CA LEU A 273 5.51 -12.05 -11.20
C LEU A 273 6.96 -12.49 -11.20
N ASP A 274 7.56 -12.58 -12.38
CA ASP A 274 9.01 -12.52 -12.48
C ASP A 274 9.47 -11.15 -11.95
N SER A 275 9.91 -11.14 -10.69
CA SER A 275 10.17 -9.90 -9.98
C SER A 275 11.31 -9.11 -10.61
N GLN A 276 12.39 -9.80 -11.02
CA GLN A 276 13.57 -9.18 -11.62
C GLN A 276 13.30 -8.65 -13.03
N ALA A 277 12.64 -9.43 -13.89
CA ALA A 277 12.28 -8.97 -15.24
C ALA A 277 11.35 -7.75 -15.21
N ASN A 278 10.51 -7.62 -14.17
CA ASN A 278 9.60 -6.52 -14.02
C ASN A 278 10.27 -5.18 -13.65
N LEU A 279 11.49 -5.19 -13.11
CA LEU A 279 12.21 -3.97 -12.69
C LEU A 279 12.41 -2.97 -13.83
N ASN A 280 12.77 -3.46 -15.01
CA ASN A 280 13.10 -2.64 -16.16
C ASN A 280 11.98 -2.47 -17.19
N ASN A 281 10.77 -2.94 -16.89
CA ASN A 281 9.63 -2.85 -17.83
C ASN A 281 9.27 -1.41 -18.22
N TRP A 282 9.53 -0.44 -17.35
CA TRP A 282 9.26 0.98 -17.60
C TRP A 282 10.11 1.54 -18.74
N LYS A 283 11.37 1.08 -18.92
CA LYS A 283 12.27 1.49 -19.99
C LYS A 283 11.71 1.22 -21.40
N ARG A 284 10.88 0.18 -21.53
CA ARG A 284 10.23 -0.17 -22.80
C ARG A 284 8.88 0.51 -23.01
N ARG A 285 8.28 1.05 -21.95
CA ARG A 285 6.90 1.59 -21.97
C ARG A 285 6.84 3.11 -22.00
N LEU A 286 7.87 3.75 -21.49
CA LEU A 286 7.98 5.20 -21.45
C LEU A 286 8.88 5.71 -22.57
N SER A 287 8.49 6.81 -23.18
CA SER A 287 9.36 7.51 -24.13
C SER A 287 10.48 8.27 -23.37
N PRO A 288 11.60 8.62 -24.04
CA PRO A 288 12.64 9.43 -23.43
C PRO A 288 12.13 10.78 -22.86
N SER A 289 11.18 11.41 -23.54
CA SER A 289 10.57 12.66 -23.08
C SER A 289 9.73 12.47 -21.82
N GLU A 290 9.01 11.35 -21.70
CA GLU A 290 8.27 11.01 -20.47
C GLU A 290 9.21 10.71 -19.31
N ILE A 291 10.30 9.98 -19.56
CA ILE A 291 11.32 9.70 -18.54
C ILE A 291 11.94 11.00 -18.04
N ALA A 292 12.34 11.90 -18.95
CA ALA A 292 12.88 13.22 -18.58
C ALA A 292 11.88 14.04 -17.75
N ARG A 293 10.60 14.03 -18.12
CA ARG A 293 9.54 14.70 -17.37
C ARG A 293 9.33 14.11 -15.98
N ILE A 294 9.29 12.78 -15.86
CA ILE A 294 9.15 12.09 -14.57
C ILE A 294 10.34 12.43 -13.68
N ARG A 295 11.55 12.39 -14.24
CA ARG A 295 12.77 12.76 -13.54
C ARG A 295 12.66 14.19 -12.98
N ALA A 296 12.34 15.17 -13.83
CA ALA A 296 12.20 16.56 -13.41
C ALA A 296 11.16 16.76 -12.28
N LEU A 297 10.08 15.96 -12.29
CA LEU A 297 9.03 16.02 -11.25
C LEU A 297 9.42 15.36 -9.93
N THR A 298 10.30 14.34 -9.94
CA THR A 298 10.43 13.41 -8.81
C THR A 298 11.85 13.29 -8.27
N GLU A 299 12.90 13.75 -8.97
CA GLU A 299 14.31 13.49 -8.65
C GLU A 299 14.67 13.89 -7.23
N GLU A 300 14.34 15.12 -6.81
CA GLU A 300 14.64 15.62 -5.47
C GLU A 300 14.07 14.73 -4.35
N ALA A 301 12.83 14.28 -4.51
CA ALA A 301 12.21 13.37 -3.54
C ALA A 301 12.75 11.94 -3.68
N ALA A 302 13.13 11.53 -4.90
CA ALA A 302 13.62 10.20 -5.19
C ALA A 302 15.02 9.95 -4.65
N ASP A 303 15.88 10.95 -4.62
CA ASP A 303 17.26 10.87 -4.11
C ASP A 303 17.32 10.38 -2.65
N GLN A 304 16.27 10.64 -1.86
CA GLN A 304 16.16 10.17 -0.50
C GLN A 304 16.05 8.63 -0.40
N TYR A 305 15.60 7.98 -1.45
CA TYR A 305 15.36 6.52 -1.50
C TYR A 305 16.29 5.81 -2.48
N TYR A 306 16.76 6.51 -3.47
CA TYR A 306 17.53 5.99 -4.61
C TYR A 306 18.70 6.92 -4.91
N PRO A 307 19.74 6.98 -4.05
CA PRO A 307 20.89 7.86 -4.27
C PRO A 307 21.64 7.57 -5.57
N ASP A 308 21.54 6.32 -6.06
CA ASP A 308 22.17 5.87 -7.32
C ASP A 308 21.11 5.59 -8.40
N LEU A 309 20.08 6.44 -8.50
CA LEU A 309 18.95 6.22 -9.38
C LEU A 309 19.36 6.23 -10.86
N GLY A 310 19.39 5.06 -11.47
CA GLY A 310 19.56 4.93 -12.92
C GLY A 310 18.29 5.31 -13.68
N TRP A 311 18.36 6.42 -14.41
CA TRP A 311 17.28 6.89 -15.31
C TRP A 311 17.45 6.40 -16.76
N GLU A 312 18.49 5.61 -17.03
CA GLU A 312 18.85 5.08 -18.36
C GLU A 312 18.28 3.68 -18.62
#